data_9971a0c56f3c8c662d3beab46a541407
#
_entry.id   9971a0c56f3c8c662d3beab46a541407
#
_cell.length_a   1.000
_cell.length_b   1.000
_cell.length_c   1.000
_cell.angle_alpha   90.00
_cell.angle_beta   90.00
_cell.angle_gamma   90.00
#
_symmetry.space_group_name_H-M   'P 1'
#
loop_
_entity.id
_entity.type
_entity.pdbx_description
1 polymer ?
#
loop_
_entity_poly.entity_id
_entity_poly.type
_entity_poly.pdbx_seq_one_letter_code
_entity_poly.pdbx_strand_id
1 'polypeptide(L)'
;MNFNQLRYFVAIVKHGSFWSAALEEYISQSSLSKQIKALETELGVVLFNRTGNKITLTEAGQCFYDYALQLLETKNEMHQELMAFEDTPIEEVKFASIPIVSSYKISTLLSEFQKVNKNRRQVVNYNILE
;
A
#
# COMPACT_ATOMS: atom_id res chain seq x y z
N MET A 1 14.09 11.08 -8.13
CA MET A 1 13.35 9.97 -7.48
C MET A 1 12.02 10.46 -6.96
N ASN A 2 10.95 9.72 -7.17
CA ASN A 2 9.62 10.06 -6.70
C ASN A 2 8.90 8.81 -6.14
N PHE A 3 7.78 9.01 -5.44
CA PHE A 3 7.05 7.91 -4.81
C PHE A 3 6.44 6.90 -5.80
N ASN A 4 6.11 7.33 -7.01
CA ASN A 4 5.64 6.41 -8.05
C ASN A 4 6.76 5.45 -8.45
N GLN A 5 7.98 5.95 -8.61
CA GLN A 5 9.14 5.09 -8.93
C GLN A 5 9.45 4.11 -7.80
N LEU A 6 9.32 4.51 -6.52
CA LEU A 6 9.43 3.60 -5.38
C LEU A 6 8.37 2.50 -5.44
N ARG A 7 7.12 2.88 -5.69
CA ARG A 7 6.00 1.96 -5.80
C ARG A 7 6.15 0.99 -6.96
N TYR A 8 6.58 1.47 -8.13
CA TYR A 8 6.85 0.64 -9.30
C TYR A 8 7.97 -0.37 -9.05
N PHE A 9 9.03 0.08 -8.40
CA PHE A 9 10.15 -0.78 -8.02
C PHE A 9 9.69 -1.91 -7.09
N VAL A 10 8.95 -1.58 -6.04
CA VAL A 10 8.41 -2.56 -5.08
C VAL A 10 7.45 -3.54 -5.77
N ALA A 11 6.59 -3.06 -6.68
CA ALA A 11 5.68 -3.91 -7.44
C ALA A 11 6.44 -4.93 -8.30
N ILE A 12 7.53 -4.53 -8.97
CA ILE A 12 8.36 -5.44 -9.76
C ILE A 12 9.01 -6.53 -8.88
N VAL A 13 9.49 -6.15 -7.70
CA VAL A 13 10.07 -7.11 -6.75
C VAL A 13 9.01 -8.11 -6.29
N LYS A 14 7.82 -7.64 -5.93
CA LYS A 14 6.71 -8.50 -5.46
C LYS A 14 6.23 -9.49 -6.51
N HIS A 15 6.11 -9.05 -7.76
CA HIS A 15 5.60 -9.87 -8.85
C HIS A 15 6.68 -10.66 -9.60
N GLY A 16 7.94 -10.29 -9.44
CA GLY A 16 9.05 -10.90 -10.16
C GLY A 16 9.00 -10.69 -11.68
N SER A 17 8.20 -9.73 -12.14
CA SER A 17 7.93 -9.48 -13.56
C SER A 17 7.56 -8.01 -13.80
N PHE A 18 8.19 -7.39 -14.80
CA PHE A 18 7.82 -6.04 -15.26
C PHE A 18 6.41 -6.01 -15.84
N TRP A 19 6.00 -7.06 -16.52
CA TRP A 19 4.67 -7.13 -17.13
C TRP A 19 3.57 -7.18 -16.07
N SER A 20 3.70 -8.07 -15.08
CA SER A 20 2.71 -8.20 -14.00
C SER A 20 2.66 -6.94 -13.12
N ALA A 21 3.80 -6.33 -12.83
CA ALA A 21 3.85 -5.07 -12.09
C ALA A 21 3.18 -3.92 -12.87
N ALA A 22 3.38 -3.85 -14.18
CA ALA A 22 2.74 -2.84 -15.02
C ALA A 22 1.20 -2.98 -15.03
N LEU A 23 0.69 -4.20 -15.04
CA LEU A 23 -0.75 -4.46 -14.91
C LEU A 23 -1.30 -3.97 -13.56
N GLU A 24 -0.63 -4.28 -12.45
CA GLU A 24 -1.04 -3.83 -11.12
C GLU A 24 -1.04 -2.29 -11.00
N GLU A 25 -0.04 -1.66 -11.59
CA GLU A 25 0.14 -0.20 -11.54
C GLU A 25 -0.65 0.55 -12.63
N TYR A 26 -1.43 -0.13 -13.45
CA TYR A 26 -2.25 0.44 -14.54
C TYR A 26 -1.46 1.29 -15.54
N ILE A 27 -0.25 0.87 -15.87
CA ILE A 27 0.61 1.51 -16.87
C ILE A 27 1.14 0.51 -17.89
N SER A 28 1.69 1.01 -19.00
CA SER A 28 2.35 0.12 -19.96
C SER A 28 3.69 -0.38 -19.43
N GLN A 29 4.08 -1.59 -19.83
CA GLN A 29 5.39 -2.14 -19.50
C GLN A 29 6.54 -1.24 -19.95
N SER A 30 6.41 -0.61 -21.13
CA SER A 30 7.42 0.32 -21.66
C SER A 30 7.56 1.56 -20.78
N SER A 31 6.45 2.09 -20.26
CA SER A 31 6.46 3.21 -19.32
C SER A 31 7.11 2.81 -17.99
N LEU A 32 6.75 1.65 -17.45
CA LEU A 32 7.35 1.12 -16.23
C LEU A 32 8.87 0.96 -16.38
N SER A 33 9.30 0.34 -17.48
CA SER A 33 10.74 0.15 -17.77
C SER A 33 11.50 1.47 -17.88
N LYS A 34 10.90 2.49 -18.51
CA LYS A 34 11.50 3.84 -18.60
C LYS A 34 11.65 4.49 -17.22
N GLN A 35 10.63 4.36 -16.37
CA GLN A 35 10.66 4.91 -15.02
C GLN A 35 11.74 4.26 -14.15
N ILE A 36 11.90 2.95 -14.23
CA ILE A 36 12.95 2.24 -13.50
C ILE A 36 14.35 2.61 -14.04
N LYS A 37 14.50 2.69 -15.36
CA LYS A 37 15.77 3.12 -15.95
C LYS A 37 16.15 4.54 -15.54
N ALA A 38 15.19 5.45 -15.51
CA ALA A 38 15.40 6.82 -15.03
C ALA A 38 15.82 6.84 -13.56
N LEU A 39 15.19 6.01 -12.72
CA LEU A 39 15.55 5.85 -11.32
C LEU A 39 16.99 5.32 -11.14
N GLU A 40 17.36 4.26 -11.85
CA GLU A 40 18.71 3.69 -11.83
C GLU A 40 19.77 4.72 -12.32
N THR A 41 19.44 5.48 -13.33
CA THR A 41 20.32 6.56 -13.84
C THR A 41 20.52 7.66 -12.81
N GLU A 42 19.45 8.11 -12.16
CA GLU A 42 19.51 9.14 -11.13
C GLU A 42 20.32 8.69 -9.91
N LEU A 43 20.12 7.44 -9.48
CA LEU A 43 20.84 6.85 -8.34
C LEU A 43 22.30 6.46 -8.68
N GLY A 44 22.61 6.33 -9.96
CA GLY A 44 23.93 5.90 -10.43
C GLY A 44 24.24 4.43 -10.17
N VAL A 45 23.23 3.60 -9.91
CA VAL A 45 23.37 2.16 -9.63
C VAL A 45 22.31 1.36 -10.38
N VAL A 46 22.64 0.11 -10.69
CA VAL A 46 21.69 -0.86 -11.25
C VAL A 46 20.99 -1.59 -10.11
N LEU A 47 19.68 -1.61 -10.14
CA LEU A 47 18.85 -2.23 -9.07
C LEU A 47 18.42 -3.66 -9.41
N PHE A 48 18.25 -3.96 -10.71
CA PHE A 48 17.81 -5.27 -11.18
C PHE A 48 18.85 -5.95 -12.08
N ASN A 49 19.07 -7.24 -11.81
CA ASN A 49 19.74 -8.14 -12.74
C ASN A 49 18.72 -8.63 -13.78
N ARG A 50 19.01 -8.39 -15.05
CA ARG A 50 18.15 -8.80 -16.18
C ARG A 50 18.76 -9.95 -16.97
N THR A 51 19.39 -10.90 -16.29
CA THR A 51 20.00 -12.08 -16.92
C THR A 51 18.99 -13.22 -17.00
N GLY A 52 18.70 -13.67 -18.22
CA GLY A 52 17.75 -14.75 -18.48
C GLY A 52 16.29 -14.32 -18.33
N ASN A 53 15.39 -15.28 -18.01
CA ASN A 53 13.96 -15.07 -17.88
C ASN A 53 13.52 -14.61 -16.47
N LYS A 54 14.48 -14.44 -15.55
CA LYS A 54 14.19 -14.05 -14.17
C LYS A 54 14.75 -12.67 -13.87
N ILE A 55 13.95 -11.87 -13.17
CA ILE A 55 14.37 -10.61 -12.62
C ILE A 55 14.75 -10.84 -11.16
N THR A 56 15.98 -10.49 -10.83
CA THR A 56 16.50 -10.56 -9.46
C THR A 56 17.07 -9.20 -9.05
N LEU A 57 17.17 -8.95 -7.75
CA LEU A 57 17.80 -7.74 -7.23
C LEU A 57 19.33 -7.85 -7.27
N THR A 58 19.99 -6.71 -7.55
CA THR A 58 21.40 -6.55 -7.22
C THR A 58 21.57 -6.31 -5.71
N GLU A 59 22.80 -6.27 -5.20
CA GLU A 59 23.05 -5.84 -3.82
C GLU A 59 22.53 -4.42 -3.56
N ALA A 60 22.73 -3.50 -4.50
CA ALA A 60 22.16 -2.16 -4.44
C ALA A 60 20.63 -2.18 -4.48
N GLY A 61 20.04 -3.07 -5.29
CA GLY A 61 18.60 -3.28 -5.36
C GLY A 61 18.02 -3.78 -4.05
N GLN A 62 18.69 -4.70 -3.36
CA GLN A 62 18.26 -5.18 -2.05
C GLN A 62 18.31 -4.08 -1.00
N CYS A 63 19.39 -3.32 -0.96
CA CYS A 63 19.50 -2.17 -0.08
C CYS A 63 18.40 -1.13 -0.37
N PHE A 64 18.17 -0.83 -1.62
CA PHE A 64 17.13 0.10 -2.05
C PHE A 64 15.73 -0.40 -1.70
N TYR A 65 15.47 -1.70 -1.81
CA TYR A 65 14.18 -2.29 -1.47
C TYR A 65 13.79 -2.06 -0.01
N ASP A 66 14.72 -2.28 0.91
CA ASP A 66 14.48 -2.08 2.34
C ASP A 66 14.11 -0.62 2.66
N TYR A 67 14.83 0.33 2.07
CA TYR A 67 14.52 1.75 2.22
C TYR A 67 13.24 2.17 1.49
N ALA A 68 12.98 1.62 0.31
CA ALA A 68 11.75 1.92 -0.44
C ALA A 68 10.50 1.53 0.35
N LEU A 69 10.51 0.36 1.00
CA LEU A 69 9.41 -0.07 1.88
C LEU A 69 9.22 0.88 3.05
N GLN A 70 10.30 1.29 3.73
CA GLN A 70 10.23 2.23 4.85
C GLN A 70 9.68 3.60 4.42
N LEU A 71 10.12 4.12 3.27
CA LEU A 71 9.66 5.41 2.75
C LEU A 71 8.17 5.38 2.38
N LEU A 72 7.71 4.29 1.76
CA LEU A 72 6.29 4.12 1.41
C LEU A 72 5.42 3.98 2.67
N GLU A 73 5.89 3.25 3.68
CA GLU A 73 5.20 3.12 4.96
C GLU A 73 5.11 4.46 5.69
N THR A 74 6.23 5.16 5.82
CA THR A 74 6.29 6.49 6.45
C THR A 74 5.36 7.49 5.74
N LYS A 75 5.31 7.43 4.41
CA LYS A 75 4.37 8.26 3.63
C LYS A 75 2.92 7.94 4.01
N ASN A 76 2.56 6.67 4.15
CA ASN A 76 1.21 6.26 4.54
C ASN A 76 0.87 6.70 5.97
N GLU A 77 1.79 6.53 6.91
CA GLU A 77 1.64 7.00 8.29
C GLU A 77 1.40 8.51 8.33
N MET A 78 2.21 9.27 7.60
CA MET A 78 2.04 10.73 7.47
C MET A 78 0.63 11.09 6.98
N HIS A 79 0.14 10.43 5.92
CA HIS A 79 -1.20 10.67 5.41
C HIS A 79 -2.28 10.37 6.44
N GLN A 80 -2.15 9.27 7.18
CA GLN A 80 -3.11 8.89 8.22
C GLN A 80 -3.12 9.91 9.36
N GLU A 81 -1.95 10.36 9.80
CA GLU A 81 -1.86 11.39 10.85
C GLU A 81 -2.44 12.74 10.39
N LEU A 82 -2.15 13.16 9.15
CA LEU A 82 -2.69 14.39 8.59
C LEU A 82 -4.21 14.38 8.41
N MET A 83 -4.80 13.22 8.12
CA MET A 83 -6.26 13.08 8.05
C MET A 83 -6.96 13.37 9.39
N ALA A 84 -6.27 13.23 10.52
CA ALA A 84 -6.80 13.59 11.84
C ALA A 84 -6.99 15.10 12.02
N PHE A 85 -6.34 15.93 11.20
CA PHE A 85 -6.47 17.40 11.20
C PHE A 85 -7.56 17.92 10.25
N GLU A 86 -8.15 17.05 9.42
CA GLU A 86 -9.29 17.43 8.61
C GLU A 86 -10.54 17.50 9.52
N ASP A 87 -11.17 18.70 9.57
CA ASP A 87 -12.50 18.88 10.15
C ASP A 87 -13.57 18.25 9.23
N THR A 88 -13.44 16.98 8.94
CA THR A 88 -14.49 16.25 8.24
C THR A 88 -15.62 15.98 9.24
N PRO A 89 -16.89 16.29 8.89
CA PRO A 89 -18.01 15.90 9.71
C PRO A 89 -17.93 14.38 9.92
N ILE A 90 -18.18 13.95 11.15
CA ILE A 90 -18.20 12.54 11.50
C ILE A 90 -19.25 11.88 10.61
N GLU A 91 -18.82 11.13 9.59
CA GLU A 91 -19.74 10.29 8.86
C GLU A 91 -20.15 9.17 9.82
N GLU A 92 -21.34 9.30 10.37
CA GLU A 92 -21.96 8.30 11.23
C GLU A 92 -22.31 7.10 10.35
N VAL A 93 -21.43 6.09 10.33
CA VAL A 93 -21.72 4.84 9.65
C VAL A 93 -22.61 4.01 10.56
N LYS A 94 -23.92 3.97 10.27
CA LYS A 94 -24.89 3.15 10.98
C LYS A 94 -24.89 1.74 10.41
N PHE A 95 -24.48 0.77 11.20
CA PHE A 95 -24.63 -0.65 10.88
C PHE A 95 -25.88 -1.19 11.57
N ALA A 96 -26.84 -1.72 10.79
CA ALA A 96 -27.90 -2.56 11.32
C ALA A 96 -27.38 -4.00 11.37
N SER A 97 -27.25 -4.60 12.56
CA SER A 97 -26.80 -5.97 12.72
C SER A 97 -27.97 -6.89 13.08
N ILE A 98 -28.10 -7.97 12.35
CA ILE A 98 -28.95 -9.10 12.68
C ILE A 98 -28.17 -10.01 13.67
N PRO A 99 -28.84 -10.82 14.54
CA PRO A 99 -28.17 -11.68 15.55
C PRO A 99 -27.12 -12.67 15.01
N ILE A 100 -26.98 -12.80 13.71
CA ILE A 100 -26.06 -13.73 13.03
C ILE A 100 -24.61 -13.20 12.97
N VAL A 101 -24.35 -11.97 13.40
CA VAL A 101 -23.05 -11.29 13.28
C VAL A 101 -21.90 -12.04 13.96
N SER A 102 -22.18 -12.76 15.04
CA SER A 102 -21.15 -13.53 15.77
C SER A 102 -20.62 -14.73 15.00
N SER A 103 -21.41 -15.27 14.06
CA SER A 103 -21.07 -16.48 13.31
C SER A 103 -20.12 -16.24 12.11
N TYR A 104 -19.96 -15.00 11.66
CA TYR A 104 -19.26 -14.65 10.42
C TYR A 104 -17.96 -13.84 10.59
N LYS A 105 -17.33 -13.86 11.77
CA LYS A 105 -16.08 -13.11 12.05
C LYS A 105 -16.17 -11.60 11.75
N ILE A 106 -17.35 -11.02 11.67
CA ILE A 106 -17.55 -9.58 11.42
C ILE A 106 -16.98 -8.76 12.58
N SER A 107 -16.98 -9.30 13.79
CA SER A 107 -16.33 -8.71 14.97
C SER A 107 -14.81 -8.51 14.76
N THR A 108 -14.15 -9.42 14.05
CA THR A 108 -12.73 -9.32 13.73
C THR A 108 -12.48 -8.21 12.70
N LEU A 109 -13.31 -8.10 11.66
CA LEU A 109 -13.25 -7.03 10.66
C LEU A 109 -13.50 -5.66 11.31
N LEU A 110 -14.47 -5.55 12.22
CA LEU A 110 -14.73 -4.31 12.96
C LEU A 110 -13.57 -3.94 13.87
N SER A 111 -12.92 -4.91 14.53
CA SER A 111 -11.76 -4.65 15.37
C SER A 111 -10.52 -4.21 14.56
N GLU A 112 -10.33 -4.77 13.37
CA GLU A 112 -9.29 -4.32 12.44
C GLU A 112 -9.57 -2.91 11.91
N PHE A 113 -10.83 -2.64 11.54
CA PHE A 113 -11.25 -1.30 11.13
C PHE A 113 -11.04 -0.25 12.24
N GLN A 114 -11.33 -0.60 13.49
CA GLN A 114 -11.06 0.27 14.63
C GLN A 114 -9.56 0.50 14.89
N LYS A 115 -8.72 -0.51 14.65
CA LYS A 115 -7.26 -0.37 14.79
C LYS A 115 -6.68 0.57 13.74
N VAL A 116 -7.16 0.51 12.50
CA VAL A 116 -6.74 1.37 11.40
C VAL A 116 -7.20 2.82 11.60
N ASN A 117 -8.34 3.03 12.28
CA ASN A 117 -8.95 4.35 12.48
C ASN A 117 -8.84 4.84 13.95
N LYS A 118 -7.78 4.50 14.67
CA LYS A 118 -7.59 4.84 16.10
C LYS A 118 -7.77 6.31 16.46
N ASN A 119 -7.56 7.22 15.53
CA ASN A 119 -7.66 8.67 15.74
C ASN A 119 -9.03 9.27 15.40
N ARG A 120 -9.97 8.48 14.90
CA ARG A 120 -11.35 8.93 14.68
C ARG A 120 -12.21 8.49 15.86
N ARG A 121 -12.90 9.45 16.49
CA ARG A 121 -13.86 9.19 17.56
C ARG A 121 -15.03 8.39 16.96
N GLN A 122 -14.99 7.06 17.11
CA GLN A 122 -16.03 6.17 16.60
C GLN A 122 -17.00 5.84 17.71
N VAL A 123 -18.26 6.17 17.48
CA VAL A 123 -19.37 5.72 18.32
C VAL A 123 -20.03 4.54 17.59
N VAL A 124 -19.77 3.35 18.06
CA VAL A 124 -20.43 2.15 17.54
C VAL A 124 -21.67 1.91 18.41
N ASN A 125 -22.83 2.24 17.87
CA ASN A 125 -24.10 1.93 18.51
C ASN A 125 -24.63 0.59 17.99
N TYR A 126 -24.70 -0.40 18.87
CA TYR A 126 -25.36 -1.67 18.59
C TYR A 126 -26.84 -1.53 18.92
N ASN A 127 -27.68 -1.35 17.93
CA ASN A 127 -29.11 -1.54 18.10
C ASN A 127 -29.45 -2.99 17.78
N ILE A 128 -29.74 -3.76 18.82
CA ILE A 128 -30.35 -5.08 18.67
C ILE A 128 -31.85 -4.80 18.43
N LEU A 129 -32.28 -5.06 17.20
CA LEU A 129 -33.70 -5.11 16.90
C LEU A 129 -34.22 -6.47 17.45
N GLU A 130 -35.01 -6.45 18.51
CA GLU A 130 -35.77 -7.60 18.97
C GLU A 130 -36.88 -7.98 17.97
#